data_d1a773bb380c5f0306a2f6be31427ec8
#
_entry.id   d1a773bb380c5f0306a2f6be31427ec8
#
_cell.length_a   1.000
_cell.length_b   1.000
_cell.length_c   1.000
_cell.angle_alpha   90.00
_cell.angle_beta   90.00
_cell.angle_gamma   90.00
#
_symmetry.space_group_name_H-M   'P 1'
#
loop_
_entity.id
_entity.type
_entity.pdbx_description
1 polymer ?
#
loop_
_entity_poly.entity_id
_entity_poly.type
_entity_poly.pdbx_seq_one_letter_code
_entity_poly.pdbx_strand_id
1 'polypeptide(L)'
;MGNMAFFRGGGYRRWLPPEIGSADEAVLVRRCWELLVLDSGGAARLAALGRAPLCRTVLMPQEAAGAWLRARQVVGCGLSPRCSLTLSGLSPRPVLCVQRALTALDGTVIEPQDIPLSLHWSRLPPEALLLAAGAWLLAWFRQWCVRWVP
;
A
#
# COMPACT_ATOMS: atom_id res chain seq x y z
N MET A 1 -1.26 -18.62 1.46
CA MET A 1 -1.18 -17.17 1.24
C MET A 1 0.17 -16.65 1.69
N GLY A 2 0.76 -15.86 0.87
CA GLY A 2 2.13 -15.45 1.05
C GLY A 2 2.39 -14.53 2.23
N ASN A 3 3.63 -14.17 2.36
CA ASN A 3 4.09 -13.29 3.41
C ASN A 3 3.72 -11.85 3.08
N MET A 4 2.89 -11.26 3.92
CA MET A 4 2.51 -9.85 3.83
C MET A 4 2.83 -9.17 5.15
N ALA A 5 3.49 -8.04 5.08
CA ALA A 5 3.89 -7.31 6.28
C ALA A 5 3.73 -5.81 6.11
N PHE A 6 3.54 -5.13 7.22
CA PHE A 6 3.75 -3.70 7.32
C PHE A 6 4.87 -3.42 8.32
N PHE A 7 5.59 -2.35 8.09
CA PHE A 7 6.70 -1.93 8.92
C PHE A 7 6.46 -0.51 9.39
N ARG A 8 6.40 -0.34 10.71
CA ARG A 8 6.15 0.94 11.38
C ARG A 8 4.81 1.59 11.01
N GLY A 9 3.81 0.74 10.76
CA GLY A 9 2.49 1.21 10.38
C GLY A 9 1.68 1.77 11.54
N GLY A 10 1.95 2.97 11.97
CA GLY A 10 1.35 3.61 13.12
C GLY A 10 -0.18 3.57 13.21
N GLY A 11 -0.83 4.71 13.03
CA GLY A 11 -2.26 4.86 13.27
C GLY A 11 -3.21 4.17 12.30
N TYR A 12 -2.72 3.54 11.25
CA TYR A 12 -3.58 2.90 10.25
C TYR A 12 -3.59 1.37 10.34
N ARG A 13 -2.94 0.78 11.34
CA ARG A 13 -2.86 -0.67 11.51
C ARG A 13 -4.22 -1.37 11.46
N ARG A 14 -5.20 -0.81 12.13
CA ARG A 14 -6.56 -1.38 12.20
C ARG A 14 -7.29 -1.38 10.86
N TRP A 15 -6.82 -0.58 9.92
CA TRP A 15 -7.44 -0.42 8.61
C TRP A 15 -6.87 -1.38 7.57
N LEU A 16 -5.73 -2.01 7.88
CA LEU A 16 -5.10 -2.96 6.99
C LEU A 16 -5.84 -4.30 6.97
N PRO A 17 -5.75 -5.06 5.85
CA PRO A 17 -6.21 -6.44 5.86
C PRO A 17 -5.59 -7.21 7.03
N PRO A 18 -6.37 -8.04 7.76
CA PRO A 18 -5.86 -8.73 8.94
C PRO A 18 -4.71 -9.71 8.65
N GLU A 19 -4.57 -10.14 7.40
CA GLU A 19 -3.49 -11.03 6.96
C GLU A 19 -2.13 -10.32 6.91
N ILE A 20 -2.11 -8.99 6.90
CA ILE A 20 -0.88 -8.21 6.88
C ILE A 20 -0.41 -8.04 8.32
N GLY A 21 0.67 -8.72 8.67
CA GLY A 21 1.22 -8.69 10.01
C GLY A 21 2.25 -7.59 10.20
N SER A 22 2.48 -7.23 11.45
CA SER A 22 3.58 -6.34 11.81
C SER A 22 4.90 -7.12 11.80
N ALA A 23 5.95 -6.52 11.25
CA ALA A 23 7.28 -7.11 11.26
C ALA A 23 8.30 -6.10 11.77
N ASP A 24 9.26 -6.58 12.57
CA ASP A 24 10.39 -5.77 12.95
C ASP A 24 11.51 -5.84 11.89
N GLU A 25 12.55 -5.04 12.04
CA GLU A 25 13.65 -4.99 11.08
C GLU A 25 14.31 -6.34 10.86
N ALA A 26 14.57 -7.09 11.93
CA ALA A 26 15.27 -8.36 11.84
C ALA A 26 14.48 -9.39 11.04
N VAL A 27 13.18 -9.48 11.26
CA VAL A 27 12.31 -10.38 10.51
C VAL A 27 12.16 -9.90 9.06
N LEU A 28 12.03 -8.60 8.88
CA LEU A 28 11.77 -8.00 7.58
C LEU A 28 12.88 -8.32 6.57
N VAL A 29 14.14 -8.15 6.97
CA VAL A 29 15.29 -8.33 6.07
C VAL A 29 15.66 -9.79 5.83
N ARG A 30 15.10 -10.72 6.60
CA ARG A 30 15.40 -12.17 6.47
C ARG A 30 14.47 -12.91 5.52
N ARG A 31 13.33 -12.34 5.19
CA ARG A 31 12.28 -13.02 4.41
C ARG A 31 12.05 -12.35 3.08
N CYS A 32 11.51 -13.12 2.15
CA CYS A 32 10.92 -12.56 0.95
C CYS A 32 9.45 -12.29 1.20
N TRP A 33 8.96 -11.16 0.72
CA TRP A 33 7.59 -10.72 0.97
C TRP A 33 6.80 -10.63 -0.32
N GLU A 34 5.56 -11.06 -0.29
CA GLU A 34 4.67 -10.84 -1.42
C GLU A 34 4.16 -9.40 -1.43
N LEU A 35 3.85 -8.86 -0.27
CA LEU A 35 3.45 -7.46 -0.11
C LEU A 35 4.13 -6.88 1.12
N LEU A 36 4.79 -5.76 0.91
CA LEU A 36 5.38 -4.97 1.99
C LEU A 36 4.76 -3.58 1.95
N VAL A 37 4.17 -3.17 3.08
CA VAL A 37 3.57 -1.84 3.23
C VAL A 37 4.48 -1.00 4.10
N LEU A 38 4.93 0.12 3.57
CA LEU A 38 5.82 1.05 4.25
C LEU A 38 5.17 2.43 4.32
N ASP A 39 5.16 3.02 5.50
CA ASP A 39 4.89 4.44 5.63
C ASP A 39 6.18 5.25 5.43
N SER A 40 6.10 6.57 5.52
CA SER A 40 7.28 7.44 5.34
C SER A 40 8.38 7.11 6.34
N GLY A 41 8.02 6.84 7.59
CA GLY A 41 8.99 6.49 8.64
C GLY A 41 9.65 5.14 8.39
N GLY A 42 8.87 4.14 7.98
CA GLY A 42 9.38 2.81 7.66
C GLY A 42 10.30 2.83 6.45
N ALA A 43 9.90 3.56 5.40
CA ALA A 43 10.71 3.72 4.20
C ALA A 43 12.04 4.42 4.49
N ALA A 44 12.01 5.50 5.27
CA ALA A 44 13.22 6.23 5.65
C ALA A 44 14.18 5.35 6.45
N ARG A 45 13.65 4.53 7.34
CA ARG A 45 14.47 3.62 8.15
C ARG A 45 15.17 2.57 7.30
N LEU A 46 14.45 1.93 6.37
CA LEU A 46 15.05 0.92 5.49
C LEU A 46 16.07 1.53 4.53
N ALA A 47 15.79 2.72 4.01
CA ALA A 47 16.74 3.44 3.16
C ALA A 47 18.02 3.76 3.92
N ALA A 48 17.92 4.18 5.17
CA ALA A 48 19.09 4.49 6.02
C ALA A 48 19.92 3.24 6.35
N LEU A 49 19.28 2.09 6.50
CA LEU A 49 19.98 0.82 6.74
C LEU A 49 20.75 0.32 5.51
N GLY A 50 20.38 0.78 4.32
CA GLY A 50 20.95 0.26 3.06
C GLY A 50 20.59 -1.20 2.79
N ARG A 51 19.59 -1.74 3.45
CA ARG A 51 19.13 -3.12 3.31
C ARG A 51 17.65 -3.13 3.04
N ALA A 52 17.25 -3.40 1.82
CA ALA A 52 15.87 -3.59 1.49
C ALA A 52 15.54 -5.07 1.51
N PRO A 53 14.41 -5.47 2.12
CA PRO A 53 13.92 -6.83 1.98
C PRO A 53 13.53 -7.08 0.52
N LEU A 54 13.69 -8.33 0.09
CA LEU A 54 13.24 -8.73 -1.23
C LEU A 54 11.72 -8.87 -1.19
N CYS A 55 11.01 -8.17 -2.06
CA CYS A 55 9.56 -8.25 -2.12
C CYS A 55 9.05 -8.27 -3.56
N ARG A 56 7.89 -8.87 -3.73
CA ARG A 56 7.20 -8.87 -5.01
C ARG A 56 6.58 -7.51 -5.27
N THR A 57 5.82 -7.00 -4.30
CA THR A 57 5.18 -5.70 -4.37
C THR A 57 5.47 -4.91 -3.12
N VAL A 58 5.89 -3.67 -3.27
CA VAL A 58 6.00 -2.72 -2.16
C VAL A 58 4.99 -1.60 -2.39
N LEU A 59 4.23 -1.29 -1.35
CA LEU A 59 3.29 -0.19 -1.31
C LEU A 59 3.84 0.86 -0.35
N MET A 60 4.09 2.06 -0.84
CA MET A 60 4.79 3.08 -0.07
C MET A 60 4.54 4.47 -0.63
N PRO A 61 4.85 5.54 0.11
CA PRO A 61 4.82 6.88 -0.44
C PRO A 61 5.80 7.00 -1.62
N GLN A 62 5.33 7.57 -2.73
CA GLN A 62 6.12 7.68 -3.95
C GLN A 62 7.43 8.44 -3.75
N GLU A 63 7.39 9.51 -2.99
CA GLU A 63 8.57 10.36 -2.76
C GLU A 63 9.66 9.67 -1.93
N ALA A 64 9.33 8.60 -1.24
CA ALA A 64 10.31 7.82 -0.48
C ALA A 64 10.92 6.67 -1.28
N ALA A 65 10.41 6.40 -2.49
CA ALA A 65 10.93 5.34 -3.35
C ALA A 65 12.30 5.72 -3.91
N GLY A 66 13.17 4.73 -4.07
CA GLY A 66 14.50 4.97 -4.60
C GLY A 66 15.23 3.69 -4.94
N ALA A 67 16.51 3.84 -5.31
CA ALA A 67 17.36 2.75 -5.76
C ALA A 67 17.64 1.68 -4.68
N TRP A 68 17.34 1.98 -3.43
CA TRP A 68 17.49 1.03 -2.31
C TRP A 68 16.46 -0.09 -2.33
N LEU A 69 15.37 0.07 -3.08
CA LEU A 69 14.30 -0.93 -3.15
C LEU A 69 14.71 -2.17 -3.94
N ARG A 70 14.19 -3.33 -3.51
CA ARG A 70 14.35 -4.61 -4.16
C ARG A 70 12.99 -5.25 -4.37
N ALA A 71 12.19 -4.65 -5.24
CA ALA A 71 10.82 -5.06 -5.50
C ALA A 71 10.59 -5.22 -7.00
N ARG A 72 9.74 -6.18 -7.37
CA ARG A 72 9.31 -6.34 -8.76
C ARG A 72 8.31 -5.27 -9.16
N GLN A 73 7.49 -4.85 -8.22
CA GLN A 73 6.50 -3.80 -8.44
C GLN A 73 6.54 -2.81 -7.29
N VAL A 74 6.68 -1.52 -7.62
CA VAL A 74 6.59 -0.44 -6.64
C VAL A 74 5.28 0.28 -6.89
N VAL A 75 4.39 0.24 -5.90
CA VAL A 75 3.13 0.96 -5.94
C VAL A 75 3.30 2.20 -5.08
N GLY A 76 3.59 3.32 -5.71
CA GLY A 76 3.80 4.59 -5.03
C GLY A 76 2.50 5.33 -4.79
N CYS A 77 2.35 5.83 -3.57
CA CYS A 77 1.17 6.60 -3.15
C CYS A 77 1.52 8.07 -2.95
N GLY A 78 0.57 8.93 -3.18
CA GLY A 78 0.71 10.36 -2.92
C GLY A 78 -0.27 11.17 -3.75
N LEU A 79 -0.09 12.48 -3.74
CA LEU A 79 -1.01 13.41 -4.39
C LEU A 79 -0.49 13.92 -5.74
N SER A 80 0.60 13.37 -6.25
CA SER A 80 1.17 13.80 -7.52
C SER A 80 0.73 12.90 -8.67
N PRO A 81 0.78 13.39 -9.93
CA PRO A 81 0.48 12.57 -11.11
C PRO A 81 1.45 11.40 -11.32
N ARG A 82 2.60 11.41 -10.65
CA ARG A 82 3.59 10.31 -10.72
C ARG A 82 3.19 9.10 -9.90
N CYS A 83 2.27 9.27 -8.95
CA CYS A 83 1.86 8.20 -8.07
C CYS A 83 1.00 7.19 -8.80
N SER A 84 1.18 5.91 -8.45
CA SER A 84 0.30 4.85 -8.94
C SER A 84 -1.09 4.95 -8.32
N LEU A 85 -1.15 5.34 -7.05
CA LEU A 85 -2.40 5.55 -6.30
C LEU A 85 -2.43 6.97 -5.76
N THR A 86 -3.55 7.62 -5.94
CA THR A 86 -3.80 8.96 -5.41
C THR A 86 -5.25 9.09 -4.96
N LEU A 87 -5.57 10.23 -4.36
CA LEU A 87 -6.95 10.57 -4.03
C LEU A 87 -7.44 11.59 -5.04
N SER A 88 -8.55 11.31 -5.72
CA SER A 88 -9.13 12.23 -6.68
C SER A 88 -10.18 13.15 -6.07
N GLY A 89 -10.59 12.89 -4.83
CA GLY A 89 -11.51 13.73 -4.10
C GLY A 89 -11.61 13.30 -2.65
N LEU A 90 -11.94 14.25 -1.78
CA LEU A 90 -12.09 13.99 -0.35
C LEU A 90 -13.50 14.27 0.15
N SER A 91 -14.29 15.02 -0.60
CA SER A 91 -15.63 15.42 -0.18
C SER A 91 -16.66 15.13 -1.26
N PRO A 92 -17.82 14.57 -0.91
CA PRO A 92 -18.16 14.12 0.45
C PRO A 92 -17.48 12.83 0.86
N ARG A 93 -16.96 12.04 -0.09
CA ARG A 93 -16.29 10.77 0.15
C ARG A 93 -14.91 10.77 -0.48
N PRO A 94 -13.93 10.10 0.14
CA PRO A 94 -12.66 9.90 -0.53
C PRO A 94 -12.82 8.98 -1.74
N VAL A 95 -12.07 9.27 -2.79
CA VAL A 95 -12.05 8.45 -4.01
C VAL A 95 -10.62 8.03 -4.26
N LEU A 96 -10.38 6.73 -4.22
CA LEU A 96 -9.08 6.16 -4.53
C LEU A 96 -8.93 6.12 -6.05
N CYS A 97 -7.92 6.79 -6.57
CA CYS A 97 -7.65 6.83 -8.00
C CYS A 97 -6.45 5.95 -8.33
N VAL A 98 -6.67 4.94 -9.16
CA VAL A 98 -5.61 4.12 -9.74
C VAL A 98 -5.17 4.81 -11.02
N GLN A 99 -3.97 5.35 -11.02
CA GLN A 99 -3.48 6.14 -12.16
C GLN A 99 -2.72 5.32 -13.20
N ARG A 100 -2.29 4.12 -12.83
CA ARG A 100 -1.56 3.21 -13.71
C ARG A 100 -2.02 1.78 -13.46
N ALA A 101 -1.91 0.93 -14.48
CA ALA A 101 -2.19 -0.49 -14.30
C ALA A 101 -1.29 -1.09 -13.22
N LEU A 102 -1.88 -1.84 -12.33
CA LEU A 102 -1.20 -2.52 -11.23
C LEU A 102 -1.49 -4.00 -11.31
N THR A 103 -0.63 -4.82 -10.71
CA THR A 103 -0.88 -6.23 -10.59
C THR A 103 -1.20 -6.57 -9.13
N ALA A 104 -2.39 -7.09 -8.89
CA ALA A 104 -2.79 -7.57 -7.58
C ALA A 104 -1.99 -8.83 -7.21
N LEU A 105 -2.01 -9.21 -5.93
CA LEU A 105 -1.25 -10.37 -5.46
C LEU A 105 -1.71 -11.68 -6.10
N ASP A 106 -2.96 -11.77 -6.50
CA ASP A 106 -3.49 -12.96 -7.19
C ASP A 106 -3.18 -12.98 -8.70
N GLY A 107 -2.45 -11.98 -9.20
CA GLY A 107 -2.10 -11.85 -10.62
C GLY A 107 -3.09 -11.04 -11.44
N THR A 108 -4.22 -10.63 -10.88
CA THR A 108 -5.20 -9.81 -11.60
C THR A 108 -4.62 -8.44 -11.93
N VAL A 109 -4.80 -7.99 -13.17
CA VAL A 109 -4.42 -6.63 -13.56
C VAL A 109 -5.53 -5.67 -13.15
N ILE A 110 -5.14 -4.63 -12.42
CA ILE A 110 -6.03 -3.57 -11.99
C ILE A 110 -5.82 -2.38 -12.93
N GLU A 111 -6.81 -2.13 -13.78
CA GLU A 111 -6.73 -1.03 -14.74
C GLU A 111 -6.94 0.32 -14.06
N PRO A 112 -6.45 1.41 -14.66
CA PRO A 112 -6.72 2.75 -14.15
C PRO A 112 -8.21 3.02 -13.98
N GLN A 113 -8.60 3.46 -12.80
CA GLN A 113 -9.99 3.68 -12.45
C GLN A 113 -10.12 4.48 -11.17
N ASP A 114 -11.30 5.05 -10.95
CA ASP A 114 -11.67 5.70 -9.70
C ASP A 114 -12.52 4.75 -8.87
N ILE A 115 -12.14 4.56 -7.60
CA ILE A 115 -12.83 3.68 -6.67
C ILE A 115 -13.36 4.52 -5.51
N PRO A 116 -14.67 4.78 -5.45
CA PRO A 116 -15.25 5.49 -4.32
C PRO A 116 -15.09 4.66 -3.04
N LEU A 117 -14.65 5.32 -1.97
CA LEU A 117 -14.51 4.69 -0.66
C LEU A 117 -15.68 5.13 0.24
N SER A 118 -15.98 4.33 1.26
CA SER A 118 -16.98 4.71 2.22
C SER A 118 -16.53 5.91 3.04
N LEU A 119 -17.51 6.66 3.57
CA LEU A 119 -17.24 7.90 4.27
C LEU A 119 -16.30 7.72 5.48
N HIS A 120 -16.35 6.58 6.16
CA HIS A 120 -15.52 6.38 7.34
C HIS A 120 -14.02 6.37 7.04
N TRP A 121 -13.61 6.14 5.79
CA TRP A 121 -12.22 6.24 5.37
C TRP A 121 -11.67 7.66 5.50
N SER A 122 -12.55 8.67 5.50
CA SER A 122 -12.14 10.05 5.65
C SER A 122 -11.53 10.37 7.02
N ARG A 123 -11.63 9.45 7.96
CA ARG A 123 -11.01 9.58 9.28
C ARG A 123 -9.49 9.46 9.24
N LEU A 124 -8.95 8.85 8.18
CA LEU A 124 -7.51 8.68 8.03
C LEU A 124 -6.90 9.88 7.30
N PRO A 125 -5.72 10.33 7.71
CA PRO A 125 -4.98 11.30 6.91
C PRO A 125 -4.60 10.69 5.55
N PRO A 126 -4.32 11.53 4.53
CA PRO A 126 -4.14 11.05 3.16
C PRO A 126 -3.11 9.93 2.99
N GLU A 127 -1.93 10.03 3.60
CA GLU A 127 -0.92 8.97 3.47
C GLU A 127 -1.42 7.65 4.04
N ALA A 128 -1.94 7.67 5.25
CA ALA A 128 -2.46 6.47 5.90
C ALA A 128 -3.64 5.88 5.13
N LEU A 129 -4.53 6.72 4.61
CA LEU A 129 -5.65 6.28 3.80
C LEU A 129 -5.19 5.57 2.54
N LEU A 130 -4.24 6.16 1.82
CA LEU A 130 -3.72 5.58 0.58
C LEU A 130 -3.02 4.24 0.84
N LEU A 131 -2.24 4.13 1.90
CA LEU A 131 -1.57 2.89 2.25
C LEU A 131 -2.56 1.81 2.65
N ALA A 132 -3.52 2.13 3.49
CA ALA A 132 -4.51 1.14 3.93
C ALA A 132 -5.41 0.71 2.77
N ALA A 133 -5.97 1.65 2.03
CA ALA A 133 -6.83 1.32 0.89
C ALA A 133 -6.07 0.59 -0.21
N GLY A 134 -4.83 1.01 -0.47
CA GLY A 134 -3.97 0.33 -1.45
C GLY A 134 -3.64 -1.10 -1.04
N ALA A 135 -3.43 -1.35 0.25
CA ALA A 135 -3.17 -2.70 0.75
C ALA A 135 -4.37 -3.62 0.51
N TRP A 136 -5.59 -3.15 0.80
CA TRP A 136 -6.81 -3.90 0.48
C TRP A 136 -6.95 -4.14 -1.01
N LEU A 137 -6.70 -3.13 -1.81
CA LEU A 137 -6.78 -3.23 -3.27
C LEU A 137 -5.86 -4.33 -3.80
N LEU A 138 -4.59 -4.31 -3.39
CA LEU A 138 -3.60 -5.27 -3.87
C LEU A 138 -3.84 -6.69 -3.35
N ALA A 139 -4.22 -6.82 -2.09
CA ALA A 139 -4.43 -8.14 -1.49
C ALA A 139 -5.75 -8.78 -1.88
N TRP A 140 -6.82 -7.98 -2.07
CA TRP A 140 -8.17 -8.49 -2.20
C TRP A 140 -8.98 -7.87 -3.33
N PHE A 141 -8.37 -7.53 -4.44
CA PHE A 141 -9.06 -6.81 -5.52
C PHE A 141 -10.34 -7.51 -6.00
N ARG A 142 -10.31 -8.81 -6.24
CA ARG A 142 -11.48 -9.56 -6.73
C ARG A 142 -12.63 -9.56 -5.75
N GLN A 143 -12.34 -9.40 -4.47
CA GLN A 143 -13.31 -9.41 -3.40
C GLN A 143 -13.66 -8.01 -2.92
N TRP A 144 -13.09 -7.01 -3.58
CA TRP A 144 -13.25 -5.61 -3.23
C TRP A 144 -14.71 -5.21 -3.14
N CYS A 145 -15.48 -5.53 -4.17
CA CYS A 145 -16.91 -5.17 -4.23
C CYS A 145 -17.74 -5.86 -3.16
N VAL A 146 -17.33 -7.04 -2.71
CA VAL A 146 -18.07 -7.82 -1.72
C VAL A 146 -17.73 -7.36 -0.29
N ARG A 147 -16.45 -7.04 -0.03
CA ARG A 147 -15.99 -6.68 1.32
C ARG A 147 -16.06 -5.18 1.61
N TRP A 148 -16.11 -4.37 0.57
CA TRP A 148 -15.92 -2.93 0.66
C TRP A 148 -17.14 -2.10 0.33
N VAL A 149 -18.20 -2.73 -0.12
CA VAL A 149 -19.45 -2.01 -0.30
C VAL A 149 -19.94 -1.61 1.08
N PRO A 150 -20.01 -0.31 1.35
CA PRO A 150 -20.48 0.16 2.65
C PRO A 150 -21.94 -0.18 2.89
#